data_b9889eb57bdf7b3bce3e42739eba3279
#
_entry.id   b9889eb57bdf7b3bce3e42739eba3279
#
_cell.length_a   1.000
_cell.length_b   1.000
_cell.length_c   1.000
_cell.angle_alpha   90.00
_cell.angle_beta   90.00
_cell.angle_gamma   90.00
#
_symmetry.space_group_name_H-M   'P 1'
#
loop_
_entity.id
_entity.type
_entity.pdbx_description
1 polymer ?
#
loop_
_entity_poly.entity_id
_entity_poly.type
_entity_poly.pdbx_seq_one_letter_code
_entity_poly.pdbx_strand_id
1 'polypeptide(L)'
;NEILSFSELKGPAASSINHYYENEGAKLKIIWIIVTHNVLWTKLDKQLAEQKNIHIVTEKELRYYLQVAEHLGAAARYQFLAEFLKNQKIPALSNIKIPAIKGKLGGHQYYSFVSTPRQLLKISFVNHRSLNDPEGAPAYQRLINKTRLSQISKFIQNGGFFPTNLLVNFTSKCRFEQITRNPSCDNAYGYLYLPSQYCSAWIIDGQHRLYGYASLNDHHLDQNIMVVAFEELDPTEEANLFVTINHEQKSVPKNLLDDLEGDLKWGSKKPSERIGAVASRLLSVLNEDLGEPLYGRITQQGITSTDSTCLTIPELKNGLRKSGLIGTSMRNNKEYLPGPLCGETDALTLERAREVLNGFFDLIRSANPEIWDAGRGGLLCTNISLQGYMLFLSSVISYWENKTNSNARELEPLDLLLKVNTYLDPIRGWLAKANFRKMNERFKIQYGSGAPSTYFYKLCQLVNPEYDDFCPTGYLEWLESQSAEKIAEADKQIKEISIIVNRIVFDTLKEVYGEEVSGYWHEGVKDKTIMSSAYQKSLDEPNRGLALENYVEFIEHKKIIERKENWPLFKEYFDIPELGEKGKTKNLKWMEKINELRRIPAHPTESRNYRKDDFEYIEYVYQKLITKTSIDFRGSTA
;
A
#
# COMPACT_ATOMS: atom_id res chain seq x y z
N ASN A 1 37.53 12.26 3.82
CA ASN A 1 38.76 12.24 4.64
C ASN A 1 38.77 11.07 5.62
N GLU A 2 37.67 10.78 6.33
CA GLU A 2 37.63 9.70 7.34
C GLU A 2 37.91 8.30 6.78
N ILE A 3 37.43 7.97 5.58
CA ILE A 3 37.73 6.70 4.91
C ILE A 3 39.23 6.55 4.64
N LEU A 4 39.89 7.62 4.21
CA LEU A 4 41.32 7.62 3.95
C LEU A 4 42.12 7.43 5.24
N SER A 5 41.80 8.21 6.29
CA SER A 5 42.45 8.06 7.60
C SER A 5 42.26 6.66 8.19
N PHE A 6 41.04 6.10 8.08
CA PHE A 6 40.79 4.73 8.51
C PHE A 6 41.58 3.71 7.68
N SER A 7 41.70 3.94 6.37
CA SER A 7 42.51 3.08 5.49
C SER A 7 43.99 3.05 5.87
N GLU A 8 44.55 4.16 6.34
CA GLU A 8 45.95 4.24 6.82
C GLU A 8 46.19 3.41 8.10
N LEU A 9 45.19 3.34 8.97
CA LEU A 9 45.26 2.57 10.21
C LEU A 9 45.18 1.04 9.99
N LYS A 10 44.68 0.57 8.84
CA LYS A 10 44.48 -0.86 8.58
C LYS A 10 45.74 -1.69 8.66
N GLY A 11 46.85 -1.20 8.10
CA GLY A 11 48.12 -1.89 8.10
C GLY A 11 48.68 -2.12 9.52
N PRO A 12 48.88 -1.06 10.31
CA PRO A 12 49.33 -1.19 11.70
C PRO A 12 48.39 -2.04 12.56
N ALA A 13 47.09 -1.86 12.44
CA ALA A 13 46.11 -2.65 13.19
C ALA A 13 46.13 -4.13 12.81
N ALA A 14 46.22 -4.45 11.50
CA ALA A 14 46.35 -5.83 11.04
C ALA A 14 47.62 -6.51 11.58
N SER A 15 48.73 -5.80 11.61
CA SER A 15 50.00 -6.33 12.18
C SER A 15 49.84 -6.62 13.67
N SER A 16 49.23 -5.74 14.44
CA SER A 16 48.98 -5.94 15.87
C SER A 16 48.05 -7.14 16.13
N ILE A 17 46.96 -7.25 15.35
CA ILE A 17 46.00 -8.36 15.45
C ILE A 17 46.68 -9.69 15.12
N ASN A 18 47.45 -9.76 14.02
CA ASN A 18 48.19 -10.97 13.64
C ASN A 18 49.20 -11.39 14.71
N HIS A 19 49.92 -10.45 15.28
CA HIS A 19 50.86 -10.72 16.37
C HIS A 19 50.18 -11.26 17.63
N TYR A 20 49.03 -10.70 17.98
CA TYR A 20 48.25 -11.16 19.13
C TYR A 20 47.78 -12.61 19.02
N TYR A 21 47.41 -13.04 17.80
CA TYR A 21 46.89 -14.39 17.52
C TYR A 21 47.97 -15.34 16.91
N GLU A 22 49.24 -14.94 16.87
CA GLU A 22 50.30 -15.69 16.22
C GLU A 22 50.43 -17.14 16.72
N ASN A 23 50.17 -17.36 18.00
CA ASN A 23 50.30 -18.66 18.65
C ASN A 23 49.06 -19.57 18.52
N GLU A 24 47.94 -19.09 17.97
CA GLU A 24 46.72 -19.89 17.86
C GLU A 24 46.68 -20.80 16.64
N GLY A 25 47.66 -20.72 15.74
CA GLY A 25 47.72 -21.54 14.51
C GLY A 25 46.54 -21.34 13.54
N ALA A 26 45.74 -20.32 13.76
CA ALA A 26 44.55 -20.01 12.98
C ALA A 26 44.85 -19.05 11.83
N LYS A 27 44.27 -19.31 10.66
CA LYS A 27 44.32 -18.37 9.54
C LYS A 27 43.30 -17.24 9.80
N LEU A 28 43.77 -16.06 10.16
CA LEU A 28 42.93 -14.92 10.45
C LEU A 28 42.38 -14.28 9.17
N LYS A 29 41.13 -13.84 9.23
CA LYS A 29 40.54 -12.94 8.26
C LYS A 29 40.02 -11.71 8.97
N ILE A 30 40.58 -10.55 8.66
CA ILE A 30 40.19 -9.26 9.25
C ILE A 30 39.21 -8.57 8.31
N ILE A 31 38.09 -8.16 8.86
CA ILE A 31 37.03 -7.40 8.16
C ILE A 31 36.99 -5.99 8.74
N TRP A 32 37.08 -5.02 7.86
CA TRP A 32 37.10 -3.61 8.23
C TRP A 32 35.70 -3.00 8.05
N ILE A 33 35.11 -2.55 9.14
CA ILE A 33 33.73 -2.02 9.15
C ILE A 33 33.74 -0.63 9.76
N ILE A 34 33.11 0.33 9.07
CA ILE A 34 32.76 1.65 9.62
C ILE A 34 31.27 1.63 9.93
N VAL A 35 30.92 1.82 11.19
CA VAL A 35 29.53 1.95 11.62
C VAL A 35 29.24 3.43 11.84
N THR A 36 28.15 3.95 11.26
CA THR A 36 27.82 5.37 11.34
C THR A 36 26.41 5.60 11.83
N HIS A 37 26.22 6.74 12.52
CA HIS A 37 24.94 7.22 13.01
C HIS A 37 24.76 8.67 12.53
N ASN A 38 23.61 8.98 11.94
CA ASN A 38 23.30 10.30 11.37
C ASN A 38 24.33 10.81 10.33
N VAL A 39 24.94 9.91 9.57
CA VAL A 39 25.87 10.23 8.49
C VAL A 39 25.25 9.90 7.16
N LEU A 40 25.26 10.85 6.24
CA LEU A 40 24.84 10.68 4.86
C LEU A 40 26.04 10.25 4.01
N TRP A 41 25.95 9.07 3.40
CA TRP A 41 26.97 8.53 2.52
C TRP A 41 26.62 8.80 1.06
N THR A 42 27.48 9.56 0.37
CA THR A 42 27.35 9.76 -1.07
C THR A 42 27.73 8.51 -1.85
N LYS A 43 27.33 8.40 -3.11
CA LYS A 43 27.75 7.32 -4.00
C LYS A 43 29.27 7.23 -4.14
N LEU A 44 29.92 8.41 -4.19
CA LEU A 44 31.38 8.50 -4.28
C LEU A 44 32.09 7.97 -3.01
N ASP A 45 31.54 8.30 -1.82
CA ASP A 45 32.10 7.81 -0.56
C ASP A 45 31.98 6.28 -0.45
N LYS A 46 30.84 5.72 -0.88
CA LYS A 46 30.63 4.26 -0.90
C LYS A 46 31.63 3.57 -1.85
N GLN A 47 31.81 4.11 -3.05
CA GLN A 47 32.79 3.60 -4.01
C GLN A 47 34.22 3.67 -3.47
N LEU A 48 34.58 4.76 -2.79
CA LEU A 48 35.89 4.90 -2.16
C LEU A 48 36.10 3.88 -1.05
N ALA A 49 35.09 3.65 -0.19
CA ALA A 49 35.15 2.65 0.86
C ALA A 49 35.35 1.23 0.29
N GLU A 50 34.59 0.89 -0.75
CA GLU A 50 34.70 -0.39 -1.47
C GLU A 50 36.10 -0.59 -2.06
N GLN A 51 36.65 0.41 -2.77
CA GLN A 51 38.03 0.38 -3.29
C GLN A 51 39.06 0.17 -2.20
N LYS A 52 38.79 0.64 -0.99
CA LYS A 52 39.67 0.44 0.19
C LYS A 52 39.33 -0.83 0.96
N ASN A 53 38.42 -1.70 0.50
CA ASN A 53 37.95 -2.88 1.23
C ASN A 53 37.49 -2.52 2.65
N ILE A 54 36.67 -1.50 2.76
CA ILE A 54 36.01 -1.06 4.00
C ILE A 54 34.50 -1.19 3.81
N HIS A 55 33.85 -1.91 4.69
CA HIS A 55 32.39 -2.05 4.69
C HIS A 55 31.78 -0.92 5.50
N ILE A 56 30.78 -0.26 4.92
CA ILE A 56 30.00 0.75 5.60
C ILE A 56 28.74 0.08 6.16
N VAL A 57 28.48 0.24 7.44
CA VAL A 57 27.23 -0.15 8.09
C VAL A 57 26.55 1.13 8.55
N THR A 58 25.46 1.46 7.88
CA THR A 58 24.63 2.62 8.22
C THR A 58 23.78 2.36 9.46
N GLU A 59 23.24 3.42 10.05
CA GLU A 59 22.31 3.29 11.18
C GLU A 59 21.12 2.36 10.86
N LYS A 60 20.60 2.42 9.64
CA LYS A 60 19.48 1.58 9.19
C LYS A 60 19.86 0.09 9.19
N GLU A 61 21.05 -0.25 8.69
CA GLU A 61 21.58 -1.62 8.71
C GLU A 61 21.91 -2.08 10.13
N LEU A 62 22.48 -1.21 10.94
CA LEU A 62 22.77 -1.54 12.34
C LEU A 62 21.47 -1.84 13.11
N ARG A 63 20.44 -1.03 12.95
CA ARG A 63 19.10 -1.28 13.56
C ARG A 63 18.53 -2.62 13.10
N TYR A 64 18.67 -2.94 11.82
CA TYR A 64 18.25 -4.24 11.29
C TYR A 64 19.01 -5.40 11.96
N TYR A 65 20.35 -5.35 12.03
CA TYR A 65 21.14 -6.41 12.68
C TYR A 65 20.87 -6.51 14.18
N LEU A 66 20.58 -5.41 14.86
CA LEU A 66 20.14 -5.44 16.25
C LEU A 66 18.80 -6.19 16.41
N GLN A 67 17.84 -5.96 15.53
CA GLN A 67 16.58 -6.71 15.52
C GLN A 67 16.80 -8.19 15.21
N VAL A 68 17.65 -8.52 14.25
CA VAL A 68 18.02 -9.91 13.94
C VAL A 68 18.66 -10.57 15.15
N ALA A 69 19.59 -9.89 15.83
CA ALA A 69 20.23 -10.40 17.05
C ALA A 69 19.22 -10.61 18.20
N GLU A 70 18.29 -9.69 18.39
CA GLU A 70 17.23 -9.81 19.37
C GLU A 70 16.30 -11.00 19.09
N HIS A 71 16.05 -11.32 17.82
CA HIS A 71 15.14 -12.37 17.40
C HIS A 71 15.80 -13.75 17.32
N LEU A 72 17.03 -13.84 16.84
CA LEU A 72 17.72 -15.10 16.56
C LEU A 72 18.78 -15.46 17.61
N GLY A 73 19.07 -14.57 18.55
CA GLY A 73 20.12 -14.81 19.54
C GLY A 73 21.47 -15.15 18.90
N ALA A 74 22.13 -16.20 19.37
CA ALA A 74 23.45 -16.61 18.87
C ALA A 74 23.47 -16.97 17.38
N ALA A 75 22.36 -17.38 16.78
CA ALA A 75 22.29 -17.72 15.36
C ALA A 75 22.37 -16.47 14.45
N ALA A 76 22.06 -15.28 14.97
CA ALA A 76 22.18 -14.01 14.24
C ALA A 76 23.59 -13.76 13.70
N ARG A 77 24.62 -14.31 14.36
CA ARG A 77 26.03 -14.21 13.90
C ARG A 77 26.22 -14.75 12.48
N TYR A 78 25.50 -15.78 12.09
CA TYR A 78 25.62 -16.33 10.73
C TYR A 78 25.04 -15.41 9.69
N GLN A 79 23.95 -14.72 10.01
CA GLN A 79 23.34 -13.71 9.13
C GLN A 79 24.26 -12.48 9.00
N PHE A 80 24.79 -12.00 10.11
CA PHE A 80 25.73 -10.86 10.12
C PHE A 80 27.05 -11.20 9.40
N LEU A 81 27.67 -12.34 9.70
CA LEU A 81 28.91 -12.75 9.06
C LEU A 81 28.73 -13.06 7.57
N ALA A 82 27.56 -13.53 7.18
CA ALA A 82 27.23 -13.83 5.80
C ALA A 82 27.36 -12.61 4.89
N GLU A 83 27.09 -11.41 5.39
CA GLU A 83 27.23 -10.15 4.64
C GLU A 83 28.68 -9.89 4.20
N PHE A 84 29.64 -10.24 5.05
CA PHE A 84 31.06 -9.96 4.83
C PHE A 84 31.86 -11.19 4.32
N LEU A 85 31.30 -12.39 4.54
CA LEU A 85 32.01 -13.67 4.27
C LEU A 85 31.31 -14.49 3.18
N LYS A 86 30.58 -13.85 2.28
CA LYS A 86 29.98 -14.52 1.11
C LYS A 86 31.01 -15.42 0.44
N ASN A 87 30.64 -16.68 0.13
CA ASN A 87 31.48 -17.69 -0.50
C ASN A 87 32.67 -18.22 0.35
N GLN A 88 32.85 -17.77 1.59
CA GLN A 88 33.84 -18.38 2.49
C GLN A 88 33.30 -19.68 3.09
N LYS A 89 34.17 -20.68 3.23
CA LYS A 89 33.78 -21.98 3.82
C LYS A 89 33.58 -21.87 5.33
N ILE A 90 32.53 -22.52 5.82
CA ILE A 90 32.29 -22.74 7.24
C ILE A 90 32.95 -24.09 7.62
N PRO A 91 34.04 -24.12 8.42
CA PRO A 91 34.79 -25.36 8.67
C PRO A 91 33.92 -26.49 9.23
N ALA A 92 32.97 -26.16 10.12
CA ALA A 92 32.05 -27.12 10.75
C ALA A 92 31.09 -27.83 9.77
N LEU A 93 31.00 -27.40 8.51
CA LEU A 93 30.12 -27.98 7.48
C LEU A 93 30.95 -28.67 6.35
N SER A 94 32.26 -28.73 6.47
CA SER A 94 33.09 -29.33 5.43
C SER A 94 32.79 -30.82 5.27
N ASN A 95 32.50 -31.23 4.02
CA ASN A 95 32.27 -32.63 3.62
C ASN A 95 31.03 -33.32 4.25
N ILE A 96 30.03 -32.58 4.67
CA ILE A 96 28.77 -33.19 5.11
C ILE A 96 28.08 -33.83 3.92
N LYS A 97 27.86 -35.15 4.00
CA LYS A 97 27.28 -36.00 2.97
C LYS A 97 25.90 -36.48 3.45
N ILE A 98 24.84 -36.14 2.72
CA ILE A 98 23.45 -36.38 3.11
C ILE A 98 22.76 -37.23 2.03
N PRO A 99 22.03 -38.31 2.40
CA PRO A 99 21.17 -39.01 1.45
C PRO A 99 20.14 -38.08 0.83
N ALA A 100 20.00 -38.09 -0.48
CA ALA A 100 19.13 -37.19 -1.19
C ALA A 100 18.57 -37.78 -2.49
N ILE A 101 17.42 -37.29 -2.91
CA ILE A 101 16.84 -37.49 -4.23
C ILE A 101 17.16 -36.27 -5.07
N LYS A 102 17.72 -36.47 -6.26
CA LYS A 102 17.95 -35.44 -7.28
C LYS A 102 16.96 -35.65 -8.42
N GLY A 103 16.32 -34.58 -8.89
CA GLY A 103 15.36 -34.63 -9.99
C GLY A 103 15.10 -33.27 -10.63
N LYS A 104 14.04 -33.15 -11.41
CA LYS A 104 13.58 -31.90 -12.01
C LYS A 104 12.14 -31.59 -11.64
N LEU A 105 11.86 -30.35 -11.28
CA LEU A 105 10.52 -29.81 -11.05
C LEU A 105 10.36 -28.54 -11.89
N GLY A 106 9.36 -28.49 -12.77
CA GLY A 106 9.13 -27.35 -13.66
C GLY A 106 10.32 -27.02 -14.58
N GLY A 107 11.19 -28.02 -14.88
CA GLY A 107 12.41 -27.82 -15.64
C GLY A 107 13.65 -27.51 -14.79
N HIS A 108 13.49 -27.11 -13.55
CA HIS A 108 14.57 -26.74 -12.63
C HIS A 108 15.10 -27.95 -11.86
N GLN A 109 16.42 -27.99 -11.68
CA GLN A 109 17.10 -29.02 -10.88
C GLN A 109 16.74 -28.85 -9.40
N TYR A 110 16.33 -29.94 -8.74
CA TYR A 110 16.06 -29.93 -7.30
C TYR A 110 16.72 -31.11 -6.58
N TYR A 111 16.88 -30.94 -5.28
CA TYR A 111 17.24 -31.97 -4.31
C TYR A 111 16.20 -32.05 -3.21
N SER A 112 15.79 -33.27 -2.83
CA SER A 112 14.95 -33.51 -1.64
C SER A 112 15.74 -34.34 -0.64
N PHE A 113 15.87 -33.84 0.60
CA PHE A 113 16.68 -34.45 1.64
C PHE A 113 16.21 -34.06 3.03
N VAL A 114 16.78 -34.71 4.03
CA VAL A 114 16.59 -34.37 5.45
C VAL A 114 17.91 -33.81 6.01
N SER A 115 17.80 -32.71 6.75
CA SER A 115 18.94 -32.07 7.41
C SER A 115 18.53 -31.61 8.81
N THR A 116 19.45 -31.00 9.55
CA THR A 116 19.17 -30.48 10.89
C THR A 116 19.12 -28.97 10.91
N PRO A 117 18.33 -28.35 11.83
CA PRO A 117 18.37 -26.92 12.06
C PRO A 117 19.80 -26.39 12.28
N ARG A 118 20.61 -27.12 13.03
CA ARG A 118 22.02 -26.78 13.30
C ARG A 118 22.86 -26.58 12.04
N GLN A 119 22.65 -27.40 11.02
CA GLN A 119 23.35 -27.32 9.74
C GLN A 119 22.77 -26.17 8.89
N LEU A 120 21.44 -26.14 8.76
CA LEU A 120 20.75 -25.19 7.90
C LEU A 120 20.89 -23.74 8.36
N LEU A 121 20.83 -23.46 9.67
CA LEU A 121 20.99 -22.11 10.23
C LEU A 121 22.35 -21.47 9.88
N LYS A 122 23.37 -22.26 9.59
CA LYS A 122 24.71 -21.77 9.25
C LYS A 122 24.83 -21.30 7.80
N ILE A 123 24.13 -21.95 6.88
CA ILE A 123 24.22 -21.69 5.43
C ILE A 123 23.00 -20.92 4.90
N SER A 124 21.87 -20.99 5.61
CA SER A 124 20.63 -20.37 5.18
C SER A 124 20.66 -18.86 5.39
N PHE A 125 20.21 -18.16 4.39
CA PHE A 125 20.15 -16.72 4.36
C PHE A 125 18.78 -16.29 3.83
N VAL A 126 18.25 -15.22 4.41
CA VAL A 126 17.04 -14.58 3.92
C VAL A 126 17.46 -13.39 3.09
N ASN A 127 17.04 -13.36 1.84
CA ASN A 127 17.32 -12.22 0.98
C ASN A 127 16.55 -11.00 1.47
N HIS A 128 17.25 -10.13 2.18
CA HIS A 128 16.77 -8.78 2.43
C HIS A 128 17.39 -7.89 1.36
N ARG A 129 16.56 -7.12 0.66
CA ARG A 129 17.05 -6.07 -0.23
C ARG A 129 18.09 -5.28 0.57
N SER A 130 19.34 -5.36 0.15
CA SER A 130 20.41 -4.58 0.76
C SER A 130 19.96 -3.14 0.76
N LEU A 131 19.91 -2.53 1.95
CA LEU A 131 19.48 -1.15 2.11
C LEU A 131 20.38 -0.17 1.33
N ASN A 132 21.45 -0.67 0.72
CA ASN A 132 22.49 0.07 0.02
C ASN A 132 22.71 -0.37 -1.44
N ASP A 133 22.00 -1.37 -1.94
CA ASP A 133 22.13 -1.83 -3.33
C ASP A 133 20.77 -1.79 -4.05
N PRO A 134 20.45 -0.66 -4.71
CA PRO A 134 19.20 -0.52 -5.49
C PRO A 134 19.15 -1.47 -6.70
N GLU A 135 20.32 -1.93 -7.20
CA GLU A 135 20.44 -2.84 -8.34
C GLU A 135 20.56 -4.32 -7.89
N GLY A 136 20.56 -4.56 -6.58
CA GLY A 136 20.61 -5.90 -5.99
C GLY A 136 19.36 -6.72 -6.29
N ALA A 137 19.49 -8.04 -6.12
CA ALA A 137 18.39 -8.98 -6.32
C ALA A 137 17.12 -8.60 -5.51
N PRO A 138 15.91 -8.80 -6.06
CA PRO A 138 14.67 -8.41 -5.40
C PRO A 138 14.53 -9.03 -4.01
N ALA A 139 14.34 -8.19 -2.99
CA ALA A 139 14.10 -8.65 -1.63
C ALA A 139 12.61 -8.95 -1.44
N TYR A 140 12.26 -10.21 -1.43
CA TYR A 140 10.87 -10.65 -1.35
C TYR A 140 10.46 -11.18 0.03
N GLN A 141 11.39 -11.27 0.98
CA GLN A 141 11.09 -11.87 2.27
C GLN A 141 10.71 -10.85 3.35
N ARG A 142 9.73 -11.23 4.17
CA ARG A 142 9.25 -10.42 5.29
C ARG A 142 10.29 -10.36 6.40
N LEU A 143 10.36 -9.22 7.09
CA LEU A 143 11.07 -9.12 8.34
C LEU A 143 10.61 -10.23 9.32
N ILE A 144 11.58 -10.76 10.04
CA ILE A 144 11.35 -11.80 11.03
C ILE A 144 10.42 -11.25 12.13
N ASN A 145 9.28 -11.92 12.34
CA ASN A 145 8.30 -11.52 13.35
C ASN A 145 8.58 -12.23 14.67
N LYS A 146 9.01 -11.48 15.69
CA LYS A 146 9.37 -11.98 17.03
C LYS A 146 8.24 -12.80 17.70
N THR A 147 7.01 -12.32 17.65
CA THR A 147 5.87 -13.03 18.22
C THR A 147 5.66 -14.38 17.55
N ARG A 148 5.75 -14.42 16.22
CA ARG A 148 5.61 -15.66 15.45
C ARG A 148 6.75 -16.64 15.74
N LEU A 149 8.00 -16.15 15.86
CA LEU A 149 9.14 -17.00 16.24
C LEU A 149 8.94 -17.59 17.64
N SER A 150 8.52 -16.79 18.62
CA SER A 150 8.25 -17.26 19.97
C SER A 150 7.14 -18.33 20.02
N GLN A 151 6.08 -18.15 19.23
CA GLN A 151 5.00 -19.15 19.11
C GLN A 151 5.52 -20.46 18.50
N ILE A 152 6.34 -20.39 17.46
CA ILE A 152 6.95 -21.54 16.79
C ILE A 152 7.93 -22.24 17.73
N SER A 153 8.79 -21.50 18.43
CA SER A 153 9.72 -22.08 19.41
C SER A 153 8.98 -22.83 20.51
N LYS A 154 7.92 -22.26 21.07
CA LYS A 154 7.05 -22.92 22.05
C LYS A 154 6.36 -24.18 21.49
N PHE A 155 5.89 -24.10 20.24
CA PHE A 155 5.28 -25.25 19.57
C PHE A 155 6.26 -26.42 19.44
N ILE A 156 7.53 -26.15 19.03
CA ILE A 156 8.58 -27.16 18.94
C ILE A 156 8.94 -27.71 20.32
N GLN A 157 9.11 -26.86 21.34
CA GLN A 157 9.40 -27.28 22.73
C GLN A 157 8.32 -28.21 23.29
N ASN A 158 7.07 -28.02 22.89
CA ASN A 158 5.95 -28.87 23.31
C ASN A 158 5.78 -30.16 22.48
N GLY A 159 6.81 -30.55 21.70
CA GLY A 159 6.79 -31.74 20.85
C GLY A 159 6.12 -31.58 19.50
N GLY A 160 5.78 -30.35 19.11
CA GLY A 160 5.22 -30.06 17.79
C GLY A 160 6.25 -30.23 16.66
N PHE A 161 5.78 -30.58 15.47
CA PHE A 161 6.60 -30.76 14.28
C PHE A 161 5.92 -30.14 13.04
N PHE A 162 6.71 -29.86 12.02
CA PHE A 162 6.23 -29.31 10.76
C PHE A 162 6.29 -30.38 9.65
N PRO A 163 5.14 -30.84 9.11
CA PRO A 163 5.11 -31.85 8.06
C PRO A 163 5.43 -31.28 6.67
N THR A 164 5.58 -29.95 6.56
CA THR A 164 5.90 -29.25 5.30
C THR A 164 7.39 -28.99 5.16
N ASN A 165 7.87 -29.10 3.91
CA ASN A 165 9.30 -28.88 3.59
C ASN A 165 9.72 -27.43 3.80
N LEU A 166 10.99 -27.25 4.16
CA LEU A 166 11.71 -26.00 3.96
C LEU A 166 12.07 -25.90 2.49
N LEU A 167 11.78 -24.78 1.85
CA LEU A 167 12.13 -24.54 0.45
C LEU A 167 13.28 -23.56 0.36
N VAL A 168 14.38 -23.98 -0.28
CA VAL A 168 15.58 -23.16 -0.41
C VAL A 168 16.08 -23.16 -1.86
N ASN A 169 16.91 -22.17 -2.22
CA ASN A 169 17.70 -22.16 -3.45
C ASN A 169 19.19 -22.18 -3.09
N PHE A 170 19.92 -23.13 -3.60
CA PHE A 170 21.38 -23.13 -3.51
C PHE A 170 21.96 -22.17 -4.53
N THR A 171 22.85 -21.29 -4.09
CA THR A 171 23.45 -20.22 -4.90
C THR A 171 24.49 -20.71 -5.90
N SER A 172 24.86 -21.99 -5.81
CA SER A 172 25.86 -22.62 -6.69
C SER A 172 25.57 -24.10 -6.87
N LYS A 173 26.12 -24.70 -7.94
CA LYS A 173 25.99 -26.12 -8.21
C LYS A 173 26.50 -26.96 -7.07
N CYS A 174 25.73 -27.98 -6.70
CA CYS A 174 26.08 -28.91 -5.63
C CYS A 174 26.72 -30.18 -6.16
N ARG A 175 27.71 -30.69 -5.44
CA ARG A 175 28.25 -32.01 -5.71
C ARG A 175 27.23 -33.06 -5.29
N PHE A 176 26.85 -33.93 -6.24
CA PHE A 176 25.94 -35.06 -5.99
C PHE A 176 26.60 -36.36 -6.45
N GLU A 177 26.68 -37.33 -5.57
CA GLU A 177 27.22 -38.66 -5.83
C GLU A 177 26.06 -39.63 -6.06
N GLN A 178 25.75 -39.92 -7.30
CA GLN A 178 24.65 -40.78 -7.67
C GLN A 178 24.94 -42.25 -7.35
N ILE A 179 23.98 -42.92 -6.70
CA ILE A 179 24.01 -44.37 -6.44
C ILE A 179 23.18 -45.09 -7.49
N THR A 180 21.94 -44.65 -7.70
CA THR A 180 21.03 -45.24 -8.64
C THR A 180 20.15 -44.19 -9.30
N ARG A 181 19.58 -44.54 -10.48
CA ARG A 181 18.63 -43.70 -11.20
C ARG A 181 17.33 -44.47 -11.40
N ASN A 182 16.20 -43.83 -11.22
CA ASN A 182 14.91 -44.38 -11.57
C ASN A 182 14.56 -43.97 -13.01
N PRO A 183 14.52 -44.92 -13.93
CA PRO A 183 14.23 -44.61 -15.33
C PRO A 183 12.77 -44.15 -15.57
N SER A 184 11.84 -44.46 -14.65
CA SER A 184 10.40 -44.17 -14.81
C SER A 184 10.03 -42.72 -14.46
N CYS A 185 10.81 -42.00 -13.69
CA CYS A 185 10.47 -40.65 -13.20
C CYS A 185 11.63 -39.63 -13.25
N ASP A 186 12.64 -39.87 -14.07
CA ASP A 186 13.80 -39.01 -14.28
C ASP A 186 14.41 -38.43 -12.97
N ASN A 187 14.48 -39.28 -11.94
CA ASN A 187 15.14 -38.93 -10.69
C ASN A 187 16.28 -39.89 -10.36
N ALA A 188 17.21 -39.44 -9.54
CA ALA A 188 18.34 -40.19 -9.05
C ALA A 188 18.38 -40.16 -7.53
N TYR A 189 18.73 -41.29 -6.93
CA TYR A 189 19.01 -41.40 -5.51
C TYR A 189 20.53 -41.43 -5.30
N GLY A 190 21.03 -40.74 -4.28
CA GLY A 190 22.46 -40.67 -3.99
C GLY A 190 22.75 -39.82 -2.76
N TYR A 191 23.96 -39.28 -2.77
CA TYR A 191 24.43 -38.43 -1.69
C TYR A 191 24.67 -36.99 -2.19
N LEU A 192 24.02 -36.04 -1.55
CA LEU A 192 24.27 -34.61 -1.71
C LEU A 192 25.37 -34.17 -0.74
N TYR A 193 26.37 -33.47 -1.24
CA TYR A 193 27.35 -32.75 -0.40
C TYR A 193 26.72 -31.38 -0.07
N LEU A 194 26.37 -31.21 1.20
CA LEU A 194 25.74 -29.95 1.66
C LEU A 194 26.69 -28.77 1.39
N PRO A 195 26.22 -27.68 0.77
CA PRO A 195 27.01 -26.47 0.64
C PRO A 195 27.57 -26.03 1.98
N SER A 196 28.85 -25.68 2.00
CA SER A 196 29.53 -25.31 3.24
C SER A 196 29.97 -23.85 3.34
N GLN A 197 29.47 -23.01 2.42
CA GLN A 197 29.76 -21.57 2.40
C GLN A 197 28.68 -20.77 3.12
N TYR A 198 29.07 -19.61 3.63
CA TYR A 198 28.10 -18.60 4.07
C TYR A 198 27.21 -18.16 2.90
N CYS A 199 25.95 -17.88 3.13
CA CYS A 199 24.97 -17.47 2.13
C CYS A 199 24.77 -18.47 0.98
N SER A 200 25.00 -19.76 1.17
CA SER A 200 24.90 -20.74 0.10
C SER A 200 23.50 -21.34 -0.08
N ALA A 201 22.55 -21.07 0.82
CA ALA A 201 21.17 -21.54 0.76
C ALA A 201 20.19 -20.40 1.07
N TRP A 202 19.57 -19.88 0.05
CA TRP A 202 18.54 -18.84 0.21
C TRP A 202 17.18 -19.48 0.52
N ILE A 203 16.53 -19.00 1.57
CA ILE A 203 15.22 -19.54 1.96
C ILE A 203 14.15 -18.90 1.09
N ILE A 204 13.40 -19.69 0.33
CA ILE A 204 12.23 -19.26 -0.43
C ILE A 204 10.99 -19.31 0.48
N ASP A 205 10.77 -20.45 1.17
CA ASP A 205 9.69 -20.59 2.15
C ASP A 205 10.15 -21.33 3.41
N GLY A 206 9.53 -20.99 4.54
CA GLY A 206 9.78 -21.63 5.83
C GLY A 206 10.76 -20.91 6.74
N GLN A 207 11.15 -19.68 6.46
CA GLN A 207 12.09 -18.91 7.30
C GLN A 207 11.71 -18.92 8.80
N HIS A 208 10.45 -18.65 9.14
CA HIS A 208 10.01 -18.66 10.54
C HIS A 208 10.10 -20.05 11.16
N ARG A 209 9.89 -21.12 10.38
CA ARG A 209 10.06 -22.50 10.83
C ARG A 209 11.50 -22.79 11.18
N LEU A 210 12.45 -22.48 10.31
CA LEU A 210 13.87 -22.68 10.58
C LEU A 210 14.36 -21.79 11.72
N TYR A 211 14.08 -20.50 11.67
CA TYR A 211 14.53 -19.56 12.70
C TYR A 211 13.87 -19.76 14.07
N GLY A 212 12.70 -20.40 14.13
CA GLY A 212 12.09 -20.81 15.38
C GLY A 212 12.94 -21.79 16.20
N TYR A 213 13.88 -22.51 15.56
CA TYR A 213 14.86 -23.35 16.26
C TYR A 213 16.06 -22.57 16.80
N ALA A 214 16.33 -21.34 16.33
CA ALA A 214 17.57 -20.62 16.59
C ALA A 214 17.89 -20.39 18.07
N SER A 215 16.85 -20.26 18.92
CA SER A 215 16.97 -20.03 20.37
C SER A 215 16.80 -21.31 21.20
N LEU A 216 16.64 -22.47 20.56
CA LEU A 216 16.38 -23.73 21.25
C LEU A 216 17.69 -24.45 21.62
N ASN A 217 17.58 -25.43 22.52
CA ASN A 217 18.71 -26.23 22.98
C ASN A 217 19.21 -27.23 21.90
N ASP A 218 20.34 -27.84 22.14
CA ASP A 218 21.01 -28.77 21.22
C ASP A 218 20.13 -29.93 20.77
N HIS A 219 19.30 -30.48 21.65
CA HIS A 219 18.38 -31.57 21.31
C HIS A 219 17.39 -31.16 20.18
N HIS A 220 16.86 -29.95 20.22
CA HIS A 220 15.96 -29.46 19.18
C HIS A 220 16.73 -29.08 17.89
N LEU A 221 17.95 -28.55 18.05
CA LEU A 221 18.80 -28.20 16.90
C LEU A 221 19.24 -29.41 16.06
N ASP A 222 19.22 -30.61 16.64
CA ASP A 222 19.57 -31.86 15.96
C ASP A 222 18.33 -32.65 15.46
N GLN A 223 17.13 -32.08 15.58
CA GLN A 223 15.92 -32.65 14.98
C GLN A 223 15.96 -32.61 13.45
N ASN A 224 15.14 -33.46 12.85
CA ASN A 224 15.04 -33.55 11.40
C ASN A 224 14.15 -32.47 10.82
N ILE A 225 14.61 -31.80 9.76
CA ILE A 225 13.81 -30.93 8.88
C ILE A 225 13.89 -31.47 7.46
N MET A 226 12.73 -31.62 6.81
CA MET A 226 12.64 -31.95 5.40
C MET A 226 12.94 -30.70 4.55
N VAL A 227 13.76 -30.85 3.53
CA VAL A 227 14.21 -29.76 2.66
C VAL A 227 13.96 -30.13 1.21
N VAL A 228 13.43 -29.20 0.46
CA VAL A 228 13.48 -29.18 -1.00
C VAL A 228 14.37 -28.00 -1.40
N ALA A 229 15.46 -28.29 -2.07
CA ALA A 229 16.43 -27.30 -2.50
C ALA A 229 16.47 -27.24 -4.02
N PHE A 230 16.20 -26.09 -4.60
CA PHE A 230 16.54 -25.83 -6.00
C PHE A 230 18.03 -25.50 -6.13
N GLU A 231 18.55 -25.52 -7.35
CA GLU A 231 19.94 -25.23 -7.67
C GLU A 231 20.00 -24.10 -8.69
N GLU A 232 20.63 -22.98 -8.32
CA GLU A 232 20.85 -21.82 -9.20
C GLU A 232 19.58 -21.27 -9.85
N LEU A 233 18.45 -21.19 -9.11
CA LEU A 233 17.30 -20.45 -9.60
C LEU A 233 17.65 -18.98 -9.79
N ASP A 234 17.15 -18.41 -10.88
CA ASP A 234 17.21 -16.99 -11.11
C ASP A 234 16.45 -16.21 -10.01
N PRO A 235 16.93 -15.04 -9.56
CA PRO A 235 16.27 -14.24 -8.54
C PRO A 235 14.80 -13.92 -8.84
N THR A 236 14.45 -13.77 -10.12
CA THR A 236 13.05 -13.53 -10.56
C THR A 236 12.18 -14.78 -10.35
N GLU A 237 12.74 -15.97 -10.63
CA GLU A 237 12.06 -17.26 -10.40
C GLU A 237 11.88 -17.53 -8.91
N GLU A 238 12.89 -17.24 -8.08
CA GLU A 238 12.79 -17.33 -6.61
C GLU A 238 11.64 -16.46 -6.09
N ALA A 239 11.60 -15.19 -6.52
CA ALA A 239 10.57 -14.25 -6.10
C ALA A 239 9.17 -14.68 -6.58
N ASN A 240 9.05 -15.22 -7.81
CA ASN A 240 7.80 -15.77 -8.32
C ASN A 240 7.31 -16.97 -7.50
N LEU A 241 8.20 -17.90 -7.14
CA LEU A 241 7.87 -19.03 -6.28
C LEU A 241 7.41 -18.56 -4.90
N PHE A 242 8.13 -17.61 -4.31
CA PHE A 242 7.75 -17.04 -3.01
C PHE A 242 6.35 -16.41 -3.06
N VAL A 243 6.06 -15.60 -4.08
CA VAL A 243 4.75 -14.96 -4.26
C VAL A 243 3.66 -16.01 -4.43
N THR A 244 3.87 -17.00 -5.30
CA THR A 244 2.90 -18.08 -5.58
C THR A 244 2.54 -18.86 -4.33
N ILE A 245 3.55 -19.32 -3.58
CA ILE A 245 3.36 -20.12 -2.37
C ILE A 245 2.62 -19.32 -1.27
N ASN A 246 2.99 -18.06 -1.09
CA ASN A 246 2.39 -17.23 -0.06
C ASN A 246 0.99 -16.70 -0.44
N HIS A 247 0.71 -16.51 -1.74
CA HIS A 247 -0.60 -16.06 -2.22
C HIS A 247 -1.69 -17.10 -1.94
N GLU A 248 -1.37 -18.39 -2.09
CA GLU A 248 -2.30 -19.49 -1.82
C GLU A 248 -2.56 -19.73 -0.31
N GLN A 249 -1.65 -19.33 0.57
CA GLN A 249 -1.74 -19.61 2.01
C GLN A 249 -2.36 -18.49 2.86
N LYS A 250 -2.12 -17.23 2.53
CA LYS A 250 -2.73 -16.00 3.11
C LYS A 250 -2.35 -14.82 2.21
N SER A 251 -3.25 -13.83 2.09
CA SER A 251 -2.97 -12.64 1.30
C SER A 251 -1.59 -12.04 1.63
N VAL A 252 -0.70 -12.05 0.66
CA VAL A 252 0.57 -11.31 0.71
C VAL A 252 0.21 -9.83 0.91
N PRO A 253 0.82 -9.10 1.84
CA PRO A 253 0.58 -7.67 1.96
C PRO A 253 0.77 -6.99 0.61
N LYS A 254 -0.22 -6.17 0.23
CA LYS A 254 -0.22 -5.49 -1.06
C LYS A 254 1.06 -4.70 -1.31
N ASN A 255 1.62 -4.09 -0.26
CA ASN A 255 2.89 -3.36 -0.35
C ASN A 255 4.05 -4.23 -0.83
N LEU A 256 4.15 -5.50 -0.39
CA LEU A 256 5.21 -6.39 -0.85
C LEU A 256 5.02 -6.79 -2.32
N LEU A 257 3.79 -7.06 -2.75
CA LEU A 257 3.50 -7.35 -4.16
C LEU A 257 3.84 -6.15 -5.06
N ASP A 258 3.53 -4.94 -4.58
CA ASP A 258 3.84 -3.71 -5.30
C ASP A 258 5.35 -3.45 -5.39
N ASP A 259 6.13 -3.74 -4.33
CA ASP A 259 7.59 -3.65 -4.36
C ASP A 259 8.20 -4.62 -5.38
N LEU A 260 7.71 -5.86 -5.40
CA LEU A 260 8.19 -6.90 -6.31
C LEU A 260 7.75 -6.69 -7.77
N GLU A 261 6.63 -6.01 -8.00
CA GLU A 261 6.11 -5.78 -9.35
C GLU A 261 7.13 -5.05 -10.23
N GLY A 262 7.89 -4.10 -9.66
CA GLY A 262 8.96 -3.39 -10.34
C GLY A 262 10.01 -4.29 -10.97
N ASP A 263 10.35 -5.38 -10.30
CA ASP A 263 11.37 -6.33 -10.75
C ASP A 263 10.78 -7.45 -11.61
N LEU A 264 9.66 -8.03 -11.19
CA LEU A 264 9.04 -9.19 -11.86
C LEU A 264 8.40 -8.87 -13.20
N LYS A 265 7.89 -7.64 -13.38
CA LYS A 265 7.17 -7.20 -14.57
C LYS A 265 7.91 -6.16 -15.40
N TRP A 266 9.18 -5.92 -15.09
CA TRP A 266 10.03 -5.02 -15.88
C TRP A 266 10.14 -5.53 -17.32
N GLY A 267 9.87 -4.65 -18.29
CA GLY A 267 9.88 -5.03 -19.70
C GLY A 267 8.73 -5.94 -20.15
N SER A 268 7.67 -6.10 -19.34
CA SER A 268 6.50 -6.88 -19.73
C SER A 268 5.90 -6.39 -21.06
N LYS A 269 5.41 -7.31 -21.88
CA LYS A 269 4.72 -6.99 -23.13
C LYS A 269 3.32 -6.39 -22.92
N LYS A 270 2.76 -6.54 -21.72
CA LYS A 270 1.44 -5.99 -21.37
C LYS A 270 1.59 -4.56 -20.84
N PRO A 271 0.99 -3.55 -21.48
CA PRO A 271 1.16 -2.14 -21.10
C PRO A 271 0.86 -1.83 -19.63
N SER A 272 -0.21 -2.37 -19.06
CA SER A 272 -0.57 -2.12 -17.65
C SER A 272 0.45 -2.69 -16.66
N GLU A 273 1.02 -3.87 -16.94
CA GLU A 273 2.06 -4.48 -16.12
C GLU A 273 3.37 -3.69 -16.19
N ARG A 274 3.74 -3.26 -17.40
CA ARG A 274 4.93 -2.44 -17.66
C ARG A 274 4.85 -1.10 -16.93
N ILE A 275 3.71 -0.37 -17.05
CA ILE A 275 3.48 0.90 -16.32
C ILE A 275 3.55 0.66 -14.79
N GLY A 276 2.93 -0.41 -14.30
CA GLY A 276 2.98 -0.79 -12.88
C GLY A 276 4.39 -1.04 -12.38
N ALA A 277 5.21 -1.73 -13.17
CA ALA A 277 6.62 -2.01 -12.86
C ALA A 277 7.47 -0.73 -12.81
N VAL A 278 7.34 0.13 -13.81
CA VAL A 278 8.03 1.43 -13.84
C VAL A 278 7.61 2.30 -12.65
N ALA A 279 6.31 2.36 -12.34
CA ALA A 279 5.79 3.10 -11.19
C ALA A 279 6.35 2.59 -9.86
N SER A 280 6.37 1.27 -9.64
CA SER A 280 6.91 0.68 -8.41
C SER A 280 8.39 1.00 -8.24
N ARG A 281 9.18 0.82 -9.29
CA ARG A 281 10.62 1.08 -9.25
C ARG A 281 10.93 2.57 -9.07
N LEU A 282 10.16 3.44 -9.72
CA LEU A 282 10.26 4.90 -9.55
C LEU A 282 10.04 5.30 -8.09
N LEU A 283 8.99 4.80 -7.45
CA LEU A 283 8.68 5.12 -6.05
C LEU A 283 9.73 4.58 -5.08
N SER A 284 10.31 3.42 -5.34
CA SER A 284 11.43 2.89 -4.56
C SER A 284 12.66 3.81 -4.67
N VAL A 285 13.02 4.22 -5.88
CA VAL A 285 14.16 5.12 -6.11
C VAL A 285 13.93 6.49 -5.44
N LEU A 286 12.73 7.09 -5.61
CA LEU A 286 12.39 8.37 -4.95
C LEU A 286 12.47 8.29 -3.42
N ASN A 287 12.17 7.13 -2.83
CA ASN A 287 12.30 6.91 -1.39
C ASN A 287 13.75 6.73 -0.91
N GLU A 288 14.65 6.34 -1.81
CA GLU A 288 16.07 6.06 -1.54
C GLU A 288 16.99 7.21 -1.91
N ASP A 289 16.53 8.15 -2.71
CA ASP A 289 17.27 9.34 -3.15
C ASP A 289 17.56 10.28 -1.98
N LEU A 290 18.82 10.27 -1.56
CA LEU A 290 19.28 10.99 -0.39
C LEU A 290 19.17 12.52 -0.54
N GLY A 291 18.55 13.18 0.42
CA GLY A 291 18.34 14.63 0.42
C GLY A 291 17.12 15.09 -0.39
N GLU A 292 16.54 14.21 -1.19
CA GLU A 292 15.38 14.49 -2.02
C GLU A 292 14.05 14.52 -1.21
N PRO A 293 12.98 15.12 -1.75
CA PRO A 293 11.75 15.37 -1.00
C PRO A 293 11.06 14.14 -0.41
N LEU A 294 11.17 12.98 -1.08
CA LEU A 294 10.51 11.76 -0.65
C LEU A 294 11.44 10.77 0.06
N TYR A 295 12.70 11.15 0.32
CA TYR A 295 13.66 10.30 1.02
C TYR A 295 13.12 9.79 2.36
N GLY A 296 13.01 8.48 2.53
CA GLY A 296 12.57 7.82 3.76
C GLY A 296 11.10 8.06 4.15
N ARG A 297 10.25 8.62 3.25
CA ARG A 297 8.85 8.96 3.55
C ARG A 297 7.85 7.90 3.12
N ILE A 298 8.24 7.00 2.23
CA ILE A 298 7.39 5.90 1.75
C ILE A 298 7.60 4.71 2.69
N THR A 299 6.51 4.23 3.28
CA THR A 299 6.50 3.09 4.20
C THR A 299 6.92 1.83 3.46
N GLN A 300 8.01 1.23 3.87
CA GLN A 300 8.47 -0.07 3.42
C GLN A 300 7.93 -1.18 4.33
N GLN A 301 7.99 -2.43 3.85
CA GLN A 301 7.52 -3.57 4.64
C GLN A 301 8.32 -3.69 5.95
N GLY A 302 7.60 -3.86 7.06
CA GLY A 302 8.18 -4.04 8.40
C GLY A 302 8.57 -2.74 9.12
N ILE A 303 8.41 -1.58 8.46
CA ILE A 303 8.60 -0.28 9.11
C ILE A 303 7.25 0.21 9.63
N THR A 304 7.19 0.56 10.91
CA THR A 304 5.99 1.17 11.49
C THR A 304 5.78 2.56 10.88
N SER A 305 4.59 2.80 10.36
CA SER A 305 4.22 4.11 9.83
C SER A 305 4.27 5.16 10.95
N THR A 306 4.94 6.27 10.67
CA THR A 306 5.00 7.46 11.53
C THR A 306 4.27 8.62 10.84
N ASP A 307 4.24 9.79 11.46
CA ASP A 307 3.67 10.97 10.80
C ASP A 307 4.50 11.41 9.60
N SER A 308 5.82 11.29 9.66
CA SER A 308 6.72 11.61 8.55
C SER A 308 6.84 10.49 7.51
N THR A 309 6.82 9.21 7.93
CA THR A 309 6.84 8.03 7.05
C THR A 309 5.42 7.51 6.86
N CYS A 310 4.61 8.24 6.10
CA CYS A 310 3.17 8.02 6.00
C CYS A 310 2.68 7.72 4.57
N LEU A 311 3.57 7.74 3.60
CA LEU A 311 3.27 7.44 2.20
C LEU A 311 3.27 5.93 1.96
N THR A 312 2.49 5.48 0.99
CA THR A 312 2.42 4.06 0.63
C THR A 312 2.52 3.87 -0.88
N ILE A 313 3.25 2.85 -1.32
CA ILE A 313 3.45 2.54 -2.73
C ILE A 313 2.11 2.36 -3.48
N PRO A 314 1.12 1.59 -2.97
CA PRO A 314 -0.15 1.41 -3.66
C PRO A 314 -0.89 2.72 -3.96
N GLU A 315 -0.91 3.64 -2.99
CA GLU A 315 -1.59 4.93 -3.16
C GLU A 315 -0.86 5.84 -4.15
N LEU A 316 0.46 5.91 -4.08
CA LEU A 316 1.26 6.71 -5.01
C LEU A 316 1.24 6.13 -6.43
N LYS A 317 1.28 4.80 -6.59
CA LYS A 317 1.05 4.13 -7.88
C LYS A 317 -0.31 4.50 -8.48
N ASN A 318 -1.35 4.55 -7.64
CA ASN A 318 -2.68 4.99 -8.08
C ASN A 318 -2.66 6.45 -8.58
N GLY A 319 -1.89 7.33 -7.91
CA GLY A 319 -1.64 8.71 -8.35
C GLY A 319 -0.95 8.78 -9.72
N LEU A 320 0.14 8.06 -9.90
CA LEU A 320 0.86 7.97 -11.18
C LEU A 320 -0.02 7.42 -12.31
N ARG A 321 -0.82 6.39 -12.01
CA ARG A 321 -1.77 5.80 -12.98
C ARG A 321 -2.88 6.78 -13.36
N LYS A 322 -3.49 7.47 -12.38
CA LYS A 322 -4.58 8.43 -12.63
C LYS A 322 -4.11 9.68 -13.36
N SER A 323 -2.91 10.15 -13.05
CA SER A 323 -2.32 11.32 -13.72
C SER A 323 -1.82 11.00 -15.13
N GLY A 324 -1.52 9.74 -15.44
CA GLY A 324 -0.97 9.35 -16.73
C GLY A 324 0.45 9.84 -17.00
N LEU A 325 1.14 10.40 -16.01
CA LEU A 325 2.48 11.01 -16.17
C LEU A 325 3.49 10.08 -16.84
N ILE A 326 3.48 8.79 -16.47
CA ILE A 326 4.36 7.75 -17.04
C ILE A 326 3.63 6.82 -18.02
N GLY A 327 2.51 7.28 -18.56
CA GLY A 327 1.72 6.60 -19.56
C GLY A 327 0.45 5.94 -19.02
N THR A 328 -0.41 5.56 -19.97
CA THR A 328 -1.68 4.89 -19.71
C THR A 328 -1.85 3.67 -20.64
N SER A 329 -2.68 2.71 -20.22
CA SER A 329 -3.07 1.59 -21.06
C SER A 329 -4.54 1.71 -21.47
N MET A 330 -4.86 1.40 -22.71
CA MET A 330 -6.24 1.35 -23.19
C MET A 330 -7.01 0.18 -22.53
N ARG A 331 -8.35 0.23 -22.52
CA ARG A 331 -9.24 -0.75 -21.86
C ARG A 331 -8.95 -2.22 -22.20
N ASN A 332 -8.47 -2.48 -23.41
CA ASN A 332 -8.11 -3.83 -23.86
C ASN A 332 -6.69 -4.26 -23.46
N ASN A 333 -5.94 -3.42 -22.75
CA ASN A 333 -4.53 -3.63 -22.36
C ASN A 333 -3.59 -4.02 -23.53
N LYS A 334 -3.93 -3.61 -24.75
CA LYS A 334 -3.12 -3.88 -25.96
C LYS A 334 -2.32 -2.66 -26.42
N GLU A 335 -2.82 -1.47 -26.13
CA GLU A 335 -2.21 -0.21 -26.57
C GLU A 335 -1.66 0.56 -25.40
N TYR A 336 -0.48 1.10 -25.58
CA TYR A 336 0.21 1.97 -24.63
C TYR A 336 0.22 3.40 -25.16
N LEU A 337 -0.30 4.30 -24.35
CA LEU A 337 -0.21 5.74 -24.60
C LEU A 337 0.88 6.33 -23.69
N PRO A 338 2.00 6.80 -24.26
CA PRO A 338 3.07 7.39 -23.47
C PRO A 338 2.60 8.69 -22.80
N GLY A 339 2.96 8.87 -21.53
CA GLY A 339 2.73 10.11 -20.79
C GLY A 339 3.85 11.13 -21.00
N PRO A 340 3.69 12.35 -20.47
CA PRO A 340 4.65 13.45 -20.66
C PRO A 340 6.03 13.20 -20.04
N LEU A 341 6.13 12.28 -19.08
CA LEU A 341 7.42 11.91 -18.48
C LEU A 341 8.02 10.63 -19.07
N CYS A 342 7.46 10.10 -20.17
CA CYS A 342 8.01 8.93 -20.83
C CYS A 342 9.24 9.27 -21.66
N GLY A 343 10.28 8.46 -21.51
CA GLY A 343 11.40 8.36 -22.45
C GLY A 343 11.15 7.27 -23.50
N GLU A 344 12.14 6.99 -24.34
CA GLU A 344 12.08 5.96 -25.38
C GLU A 344 12.05 4.53 -24.81
N THR A 345 12.67 4.34 -23.65
CA THR A 345 12.73 3.07 -22.93
C THR A 345 12.19 3.20 -21.52
N ASP A 346 11.92 2.07 -20.84
CA ASP A 346 11.50 2.07 -19.43
C ASP A 346 12.58 2.66 -18.51
N ALA A 347 13.85 2.42 -18.82
CA ALA A 347 14.98 2.98 -18.08
C ALA A 347 15.03 4.52 -18.22
N LEU A 348 14.91 5.03 -19.44
CA LEU A 348 14.86 6.47 -19.69
C LEU A 348 13.59 7.12 -19.12
N THR A 349 12.46 6.40 -19.11
CA THR A 349 11.23 6.84 -18.43
C THR A 349 11.45 6.95 -16.93
N LEU A 350 12.10 5.96 -16.31
CA LEU A 350 12.42 5.96 -14.90
C LEU A 350 13.31 7.16 -14.52
N GLU A 351 14.40 7.37 -15.27
CA GLU A 351 15.35 8.46 -15.01
C GLU A 351 14.69 9.83 -15.16
N ARG A 352 14.00 10.05 -16.27
CA ARG A 352 13.28 11.31 -16.55
C ARG A 352 12.19 11.59 -15.49
N ALA A 353 11.37 10.60 -15.17
CA ALA A 353 10.31 10.75 -14.18
C ALA A 353 10.87 11.00 -12.77
N ARG A 354 11.99 10.37 -12.41
CA ARG A 354 12.72 10.61 -11.17
C ARG A 354 13.16 12.05 -11.05
N GLU A 355 13.84 12.58 -12.08
CA GLU A 355 14.34 13.96 -12.07
C GLU A 355 13.20 14.98 -12.00
N VAL A 356 12.16 14.82 -12.83
CA VAL A 356 11.02 15.76 -12.85
C VAL A 356 10.24 15.70 -11.54
N LEU A 357 9.96 14.52 -10.99
CA LEU A 357 9.19 14.42 -9.74
C LEU A 357 9.98 14.91 -8.53
N ASN A 358 11.28 14.60 -8.42
CA ASN A 358 12.11 15.15 -7.36
C ASN A 358 12.15 16.68 -7.42
N GLY A 359 12.46 17.26 -8.59
CA GLY A 359 12.46 18.72 -8.76
C GLY A 359 11.10 19.35 -8.47
N PHE A 360 10.02 18.75 -8.96
CA PHE A 360 8.66 19.24 -8.74
C PHE A 360 8.26 19.23 -7.25
N PHE A 361 8.51 18.13 -6.56
CA PHE A 361 8.22 18.05 -5.12
C PHE A 361 9.16 18.94 -4.29
N ASP A 362 10.40 19.16 -4.74
CA ASP A 362 11.31 20.08 -4.07
C ASP A 362 10.86 21.54 -4.18
N LEU A 363 10.30 21.96 -5.31
CA LEU A 363 9.66 23.27 -5.45
C LEU A 363 8.51 23.48 -4.45
N ILE A 364 7.78 22.42 -4.11
CA ILE A 364 6.68 22.47 -3.14
C ILE A 364 7.24 22.43 -1.71
N ARG A 365 8.18 21.52 -1.41
CA ARG A 365 8.84 21.40 -0.10
C ARG A 365 9.51 22.71 0.30
N SER A 366 10.26 23.31 -0.62
CA SER A 366 11.00 24.54 -0.37
C SER A 366 10.12 25.75 -0.06
N ALA A 367 8.84 25.74 -0.49
CA ALA A 367 7.89 26.79 -0.15
C ALA A 367 7.48 26.78 1.34
N ASN A 368 7.42 25.60 1.97
CA ASN A 368 7.16 25.47 3.41
C ASN A 368 7.72 24.15 3.96
N PRO A 369 9.02 24.08 4.27
CA PRO A 369 9.66 22.85 4.73
C PRO A 369 9.08 22.31 6.04
N GLU A 370 8.72 23.18 6.99
CA GLU A 370 8.15 22.78 8.28
C GLU A 370 6.85 21.97 8.11
N ILE A 371 5.94 22.49 7.29
CA ILE A 371 4.66 21.82 7.00
C ILE A 371 4.87 20.55 6.19
N TRP A 372 5.83 20.54 5.26
CA TRP A 372 6.19 19.34 4.51
C TRP A 372 6.70 18.23 5.43
N ASP A 373 7.62 18.56 6.33
CA ASP A 373 8.27 17.62 7.23
C ASP A 373 7.34 17.07 8.31
N ALA A 374 6.28 17.81 8.66
CA ALA A 374 5.23 17.35 9.55
C ALA A 374 4.38 16.19 8.99
N GLY A 375 4.52 15.85 7.71
CA GLY A 375 3.85 14.73 7.07
C GLY A 375 2.33 14.77 7.23
N ARG A 376 1.75 13.80 7.96
CA ARG A 376 0.28 13.76 8.20
C ARG A 376 -0.26 15.01 8.85
N GLY A 377 0.45 15.55 9.83
CA GLY A 377 0.05 16.77 10.54
C GLY A 377 0.04 18.01 9.66
N GLY A 378 0.93 18.07 8.65
CA GLY A 378 1.07 19.19 7.74
C GLY A 378 0.11 19.17 6.55
N LEU A 379 -0.44 18.02 6.17
CA LEU A 379 -1.30 17.81 5.00
C LEU A 379 -0.64 18.15 3.64
N LEU A 380 0.65 18.45 3.63
CA LEU A 380 1.41 18.82 2.43
C LEU A 380 2.13 17.62 1.83
N CYS A 381 2.62 16.68 2.66
CA CYS A 381 3.27 15.43 2.25
C CYS A 381 2.48 14.22 2.76
N THR A 382 1.37 13.90 2.11
CA THR A 382 0.47 12.77 2.40
C THR A 382 0.12 12.02 1.10
N ASN A 383 -0.45 10.82 1.21
CA ASN A 383 -0.93 10.10 0.02
C ASN A 383 -1.93 10.91 -0.81
N ILE A 384 -2.84 11.64 -0.16
CA ILE A 384 -3.85 12.46 -0.83
C ILE A 384 -3.19 13.64 -1.56
N SER A 385 -2.31 14.37 -0.87
CA SER A 385 -1.66 15.54 -1.44
C SER A 385 -0.74 15.19 -2.61
N LEU A 386 0.08 14.13 -2.49
CA LEU A 386 0.98 13.73 -3.57
C LEU A 386 0.22 13.25 -4.81
N GLN A 387 -0.88 12.51 -4.63
CA GLN A 387 -1.76 12.17 -5.75
C GLN A 387 -2.37 13.44 -6.38
N GLY A 388 -2.81 14.41 -5.57
CA GLY A 388 -3.32 15.71 -6.03
C GLY A 388 -2.26 16.50 -6.81
N TYR A 389 -1.01 16.50 -6.34
CA TYR A 389 0.10 17.14 -7.06
C TYR A 389 0.45 16.45 -8.36
N MET A 390 0.40 15.12 -8.43
CA MET A 390 0.60 14.38 -9.69
C MET A 390 -0.48 14.72 -10.73
N LEU A 391 -1.74 14.83 -10.30
CA LEU A 391 -2.84 15.29 -11.16
C LEU A 391 -2.62 16.73 -11.63
N PHE A 392 -2.19 17.60 -10.73
CA PHE A 392 -1.89 19.00 -11.04
C PHE A 392 -0.75 19.11 -12.05
N LEU A 393 0.37 18.42 -11.83
CA LEU A 393 1.52 18.39 -12.75
C LEU A 393 1.10 17.96 -14.15
N SER A 394 0.35 16.86 -14.26
CA SER A 394 -0.17 16.36 -15.54
C SER A 394 -1.05 17.40 -16.24
N SER A 395 -1.96 18.04 -15.49
CA SER A 395 -2.87 19.05 -16.04
C SER A 395 -2.16 20.32 -16.49
N VAL A 396 -1.14 20.77 -15.74
CA VAL A 396 -0.33 21.92 -16.12
C VAL A 396 0.49 21.63 -17.37
N ILE A 397 1.11 20.44 -17.46
CA ILE A 397 1.86 20.04 -18.67
C ILE A 397 0.92 20.04 -19.88
N SER A 398 -0.25 19.40 -19.78
CA SER A 398 -1.22 19.36 -20.87
C SER A 398 -1.73 20.75 -21.26
N TYR A 399 -1.95 21.63 -20.29
CA TYR A 399 -2.35 23.01 -20.53
C TYR A 399 -1.24 23.79 -21.28
N TRP A 400 0.02 23.64 -20.82
CA TRP A 400 1.17 24.27 -21.48
C TRP A 400 1.36 23.75 -22.92
N GLU A 401 1.28 22.42 -23.14
CA GLU A 401 1.37 21.80 -24.46
C GLU A 401 0.31 22.36 -25.41
N ASN A 402 -0.95 22.43 -24.97
CA ASN A 402 -2.05 22.96 -25.78
C ASN A 402 -1.88 24.46 -26.08
N LYS A 403 -1.41 25.24 -25.12
CA LYS A 403 -1.25 26.70 -25.26
C LYS A 403 -0.07 27.07 -26.18
N THR A 404 0.97 26.27 -26.17
CA THR A 404 2.21 26.54 -26.95
C THR A 404 2.33 25.68 -28.20
N ASN A 405 1.45 24.74 -28.42
CA ASN A 405 1.54 23.70 -29.44
C ASN A 405 2.91 22.98 -29.43
N SER A 406 3.38 22.66 -28.24
CA SER A 406 4.68 22.02 -27.96
C SER A 406 4.47 20.63 -27.36
N ASN A 407 5.54 19.84 -27.31
CA ASN A 407 5.52 18.49 -26.73
C ASN A 407 6.48 18.45 -25.53
N ALA A 408 5.95 18.17 -24.34
CA ALA A 408 6.73 18.12 -23.10
C ALA A 408 7.84 17.05 -23.14
N ARG A 409 7.65 15.98 -23.90
CA ARG A 409 8.64 14.90 -24.03
C ARG A 409 9.92 15.30 -24.77
N GLU A 410 9.87 16.39 -25.52
CA GLU A 410 11.04 16.94 -26.25
C GLU A 410 11.90 17.84 -25.37
N LEU A 411 11.41 18.25 -24.21
CA LEU A 411 12.16 19.07 -23.26
C LEU A 411 13.02 18.22 -22.34
N GLU A 412 14.20 18.73 -21.99
CA GLU A 412 14.95 18.17 -20.86
C GLU A 412 14.18 18.35 -19.52
N PRO A 413 14.39 17.47 -18.53
CA PRO A 413 13.67 17.53 -17.24
C PRO A 413 13.70 18.91 -16.58
N LEU A 414 14.84 19.57 -16.57
CA LEU A 414 15.00 20.89 -15.97
C LEU A 414 14.20 21.98 -16.73
N ASP A 415 14.22 21.94 -18.06
CA ASP A 415 13.47 22.89 -18.88
C ASP A 415 11.96 22.71 -18.70
N LEU A 416 11.49 21.46 -18.59
CA LEU A 416 10.10 21.17 -18.28
C LEU A 416 9.71 21.73 -16.91
N LEU A 417 10.55 21.55 -15.89
CA LEU A 417 10.32 22.09 -14.54
C LEU A 417 10.24 23.62 -14.56
N LEU A 418 11.08 24.31 -15.32
CA LEU A 418 11.01 25.77 -15.48
C LEU A 418 9.66 26.23 -16.06
N LYS A 419 9.09 25.49 -17.04
CA LYS A 419 7.75 25.79 -17.58
C LYS A 419 6.65 25.54 -16.55
N VAL A 420 6.72 24.44 -15.81
CA VAL A 420 5.76 24.09 -14.76
C VAL A 420 5.82 25.05 -13.58
N ASN A 421 7.02 25.50 -13.19
CA ASN A 421 7.22 26.39 -12.04
C ASN A 421 6.41 27.68 -12.14
N THR A 422 6.25 28.24 -13.34
CA THR A 422 5.44 29.44 -13.58
C THR A 422 4.00 29.27 -13.06
N TYR A 423 3.41 28.09 -13.25
CA TYR A 423 2.06 27.79 -12.78
C TYR A 423 2.01 27.35 -11.31
N LEU A 424 3.16 27.00 -10.72
CA LEU A 424 3.29 26.70 -9.29
C LEU A 424 3.42 27.96 -8.42
N ASP A 425 3.83 29.09 -8.97
CA ASP A 425 4.10 30.31 -8.19
C ASP A 425 2.92 30.77 -7.33
N PRO A 426 1.64 30.76 -7.77
CA PRO A 426 0.51 31.09 -6.91
C PRO A 426 0.37 30.12 -5.71
N ILE A 427 0.61 28.83 -5.94
CA ILE A 427 0.56 27.79 -4.89
C ILE A 427 1.70 28.01 -3.90
N ARG A 428 2.93 28.19 -4.39
CA ARG A 428 4.11 28.43 -3.56
C ARG A 428 3.97 29.71 -2.75
N GLY A 429 3.47 30.77 -3.34
CA GLY A 429 3.20 32.05 -2.68
C GLY A 429 2.16 31.92 -1.55
N TRP A 430 1.15 31.07 -1.74
CA TRP A 430 0.18 30.76 -0.68
C TRP A 430 0.80 29.90 0.42
N LEU A 431 1.53 28.83 0.04
CA LEU A 431 2.19 27.92 0.98
C LEU A 431 3.23 28.62 1.86
N ALA A 432 4.02 29.55 1.34
CA ALA A 432 4.99 30.33 2.09
C ALA A 432 4.35 31.16 3.24
N LYS A 433 3.06 31.49 3.12
CA LYS A 433 2.28 32.24 4.12
C LYS A 433 1.34 31.34 4.94
N ALA A 434 1.30 30.05 4.64
CA ALA A 434 0.46 29.07 5.32
C ALA A 434 1.08 28.65 6.67
N ASN A 435 0.21 28.33 7.61
CA ASN A 435 0.52 27.62 8.84
C ASN A 435 -0.40 26.41 8.98
N PHE A 436 -0.20 25.58 10.00
CA PHE A 436 -1.00 24.38 10.24
C PHE A 436 -2.50 24.64 10.27
N ARG A 437 -2.94 25.78 10.84
CA ARG A 437 -4.35 26.16 10.87
C ARG A 437 -4.89 26.41 9.47
N LYS A 438 -4.22 27.22 8.65
CA LYS A 438 -4.61 27.51 7.26
C LYS A 438 -4.59 26.25 6.39
N MET A 439 -3.60 25.36 6.61
CA MET A 439 -3.57 24.06 5.93
C MET A 439 -4.80 23.22 6.27
N ASN A 440 -5.17 23.12 7.54
CA ASN A 440 -6.37 22.41 7.98
C ASN A 440 -7.65 23.03 7.40
N GLU A 441 -7.79 24.33 7.45
CA GLU A 441 -8.98 25.04 6.91
C GLU A 441 -9.15 24.79 5.41
N ARG A 442 -8.06 24.76 4.63
CA ARG A 442 -8.12 24.61 3.18
C ARG A 442 -8.01 23.17 2.70
N PHE A 443 -7.09 22.37 3.24
CA PHE A 443 -6.68 21.08 2.70
C PHE A 443 -7.03 19.87 3.55
N LYS A 444 -7.69 20.04 4.70
CA LYS A 444 -8.26 18.90 5.42
C LYS A 444 -9.41 18.32 4.61
N ILE A 445 -9.22 17.12 4.11
CA ILE A 445 -10.17 16.41 3.24
C ILE A 445 -10.43 15.04 3.86
N GLN A 446 -11.69 14.64 3.90
CA GLN A 446 -12.08 13.32 4.36
C GLN A 446 -11.53 12.23 3.43
N TYR A 447 -11.03 11.14 4.00
CA TYR A 447 -10.54 10.01 3.23
C TYR A 447 -11.64 9.40 2.34
N GLY A 448 -11.29 9.12 1.08
CA GLY A 448 -12.20 8.53 0.11
C GLY A 448 -11.59 8.54 -1.29
N SER A 449 -12.20 7.82 -2.23
CA SER A 449 -11.70 7.69 -3.61
C SER A 449 -11.60 9.02 -4.37
N GLY A 450 -12.39 10.02 -3.99
CA GLY A 450 -12.41 11.38 -4.56
C GLY A 450 -11.45 12.37 -3.87
N ALA A 451 -10.86 12.02 -2.72
CA ALA A 451 -10.04 12.94 -1.95
C ALA A 451 -8.85 13.54 -2.72
N PRO A 452 -8.08 12.78 -3.52
CA PRO A 452 -7.01 13.34 -4.35
C PRO A 452 -7.49 14.35 -5.39
N SER A 453 -8.63 14.08 -6.04
CA SER A 453 -9.24 15.02 -6.99
C SER A 453 -9.70 16.31 -6.32
N THR A 454 -10.27 16.20 -5.11
CA THR A 454 -10.64 17.38 -4.31
C THR A 454 -9.41 18.21 -3.93
N TYR A 455 -8.31 17.56 -3.54
CA TYR A 455 -7.04 18.25 -3.25
C TYR A 455 -6.52 18.96 -4.51
N PHE A 456 -6.52 18.29 -5.62
CA PHE A 456 -6.14 18.83 -6.93
C PHE A 456 -6.97 20.07 -7.31
N TYR A 457 -8.30 20.03 -7.18
CA TYR A 457 -9.15 21.18 -7.50
C TYR A 457 -8.93 22.36 -6.54
N LYS A 458 -8.60 22.10 -5.28
CA LYS A 458 -8.19 23.15 -4.35
C LYS A 458 -6.86 23.80 -4.72
N LEU A 459 -5.94 23.08 -5.36
CA LEU A 459 -4.74 23.66 -5.97
C LEU A 459 -5.11 24.52 -7.18
N CYS A 460 -5.99 24.05 -8.06
CA CYS A 460 -6.49 24.83 -9.20
C CYS A 460 -7.14 26.15 -8.78
N GLN A 461 -7.85 26.17 -7.65
CA GLN A 461 -8.40 27.42 -7.10
C GLN A 461 -7.34 28.45 -6.70
N LEU A 462 -6.10 28.03 -6.41
CA LEU A 462 -5.00 28.96 -6.12
C LEU A 462 -4.40 29.53 -7.40
N VAL A 463 -4.47 28.77 -8.50
CA VAL A 463 -3.86 29.12 -9.79
C VAL A 463 -4.81 29.93 -10.66
N ASN A 464 -6.10 29.61 -10.65
CA ASN A 464 -7.13 30.20 -11.50
C ASN A 464 -7.23 31.74 -11.44
N PRO A 465 -6.99 32.45 -10.32
CA PRO A 465 -6.99 33.91 -10.29
C PRO A 465 -5.92 34.57 -11.19
N GLU A 466 -4.80 33.88 -11.45
CA GLU A 466 -3.70 34.36 -12.33
C GLU A 466 -3.79 33.77 -13.74
N TYR A 467 -4.42 32.58 -13.87
CA TYR A 467 -4.58 31.83 -15.11
C TYR A 467 -6.03 31.37 -15.25
N ASP A 468 -6.92 32.31 -15.64
CA ASP A 468 -8.37 32.10 -15.70
C ASP A 468 -8.82 31.06 -16.73
N ASP A 469 -8.01 30.86 -17.77
CA ASP A 469 -8.17 29.83 -18.82
C ASP A 469 -7.67 28.44 -18.38
N PHE A 470 -7.03 28.30 -17.19
CA PHE A 470 -6.63 27.01 -16.64
C PHE A 470 -7.81 26.30 -15.99
N CYS A 471 -8.58 25.58 -16.79
CA CYS A 471 -9.78 24.83 -16.38
C CYS A 471 -9.63 23.33 -16.68
N PRO A 472 -8.95 22.55 -15.82
CA PRO A 472 -8.86 21.11 -16.00
C PRO A 472 -10.22 20.42 -15.96
N THR A 473 -10.32 19.26 -16.60
CA THR A 473 -11.54 18.44 -16.65
C THR A 473 -12.10 18.20 -15.24
N GLY A 474 -13.39 18.48 -15.06
CA GLY A 474 -14.12 18.31 -13.80
C GLY A 474 -13.95 19.45 -12.79
N TYR A 475 -13.12 20.47 -13.08
CA TYR A 475 -12.91 21.60 -12.15
C TYR A 475 -14.14 22.49 -12.03
N LEU A 476 -14.78 22.84 -13.15
CA LEU A 476 -16.00 23.68 -13.14
C LEU A 476 -17.15 22.97 -12.44
N GLU A 477 -17.36 21.69 -12.73
CA GLU A 477 -18.38 20.88 -12.06
C GLU A 477 -18.13 20.80 -10.56
N TRP A 478 -16.84 20.71 -10.16
CA TRP A 478 -16.50 20.71 -8.74
C TRP A 478 -16.76 22.09 -8.11
N LEU A 479 -16.42 23.20 -8.78
CA LEU A 479 -16.75 24.55 -8.30
C LEU A 479 -18.26 24.76 -8.13
N GLU A 480 -19.06 24.32 -9.09
CA GLU A 480 -20.51 24.36 -8.98
C GLU A 480 -21.05 23.57 -7.78
N SER A 481 -20.42 22.41 -7.47
CA SER A 481 -20.78 21.59 -6.32
C SER A 481 -20.46 22.24 -4.96
N GLN A 482 -19.64 23.28 -4.96
CA GLN A 482 -19.30 24.06 -3.76
C GLN A 482 -20.24 25.30 -3.59
N SER A 483 -21.20 25.50 -4.47
CA SER A 483 -22.13 26.62 -4.39
C SER A 483 -22.99 26.52 -3.12
N ALA A 484 -22.95 27.55 -2.28
CA ALA A 484 -23.74 27.60 -1.03
C ALA A 484 -25.24 27.51 -1.28
N GLU A 485 -25.73 28.07 -2.40
CA GLU A 485 -27.16 28.05 -2.79
C GLU A 485 -27.60 26.62 -3.14
N LYS A 486 -26.80 25.89 -3.97
CA LYS A 486 -27.09 24.49 -4.33
C LYS A 486 -27.07 23.57 -3.12
N ILE A 487 -26.10 23.78 -2.21
CA ILE A 487 -26.00 23.01 -0.96
C ILE A 487 -27.24 23.26 -0.08
N ALA A 488 -27.62 24.53 0.12
CA ALA A 488 -28.78 24.88 0.93
C ALA A 488 -30.10 24.31 0.35
N GLU A 489 -30.25 24.31 -0.97
CA GLU A 489 -31.40 23.72 -1.64
C GLU A 489 -31.45 22.20 -1.49
N ALA A 490 -30.29 21.52 -1.65
CA ALA A 490 -30.19 20.07 -1.45
C ALA A 490 -30.53 19.66 0.00
N ASP A 491 -30.01 20.42 0.98
CA ASP A 491 -30.27 20.17 2.40
C ASP A 491 -31.79 20.34 2.71
N LYS A 492 -32.41 21.34 2.13
CA LYS A 492 -33.86 21.59 2.23
C LYS A 492 -34.65 20.43 1.62
N GLN A 493 -34.29 20.01 0.41
CA GLN A 493 -35.00 18.91 -0.28
C GLN A 493 -34.85 17.58 0.48
N ILE A 494 -33.65 17.25 1.00
CA ILE A 494 -33.43 16.06 1.84
C ILE A 494 -34.31 16.08 3.10
N LYS A 495 -34.44 17.25 3.74
CA LYS A 495 -35.34 17.43 4.90
C LYS A 495 -36.79 17.20 4.51
N GLU A 496 -37.23 17.78 3.41
CA GLU A 496 -38.60 17.62 2.90
C GLU A 496 -38.88 16.16 2.49
N ILE A 497 -37.96 15.48 1.81
CA ILE A 497 -38.07 14.04 1.52
C ILE A 497 -38.29 13.24 2.81
N SER A 498 -37.56 13.54 3.87
CA SER A 498 -37.69 12.84 5.15
C SER A 498 -39.05 13.06 5.79
N ILE A 499 -39.57 14.28 5.72
CA ILE A 499 -40.92 14.66 6.23
C ILE A 499 -42.02 13.96 5.42
N ILE A 500 -41.89 13.98 4.08
CA ILE A 500 -42.89 13.35 3.18
C ILE A 500 -42.93 11.82 3.45
N VAL A 501 -41.80 11.16 3.53
CA VAL A 501 -41.73 9.71 3.80
C VAL A 501 -42.36 9.38 5.15
N ASN A 502 -41.99 10.10 6.20
CA ASN A 502 -42.52 9.86 7.55
C ASN A 502 -44.05 10.01 7.53
N ARG A 503 -44.55 11.12 6.99
CA ARG A 503 -45.99 11.42 6.92
C ARG A 503 -46.76 10.33 6.17
N ILE A 504 -46.36 10.00 4.94
CA ILE A 504 -47.05 8.99 4.13
C ILE A 504 -47.08 7.65 4.83
N VAL A 505 -45.94 7.23 5.42
CA VAL A 505 -45.87 5.93 6.09
C VAL A 505 -46.85 5.87 7.25
N PHE A 506 -46.82 6.85 8.15
CA PHE A 506 -47.66 6.79 9.35
C PHE A 506 -49.12 7.15 9.10
N ASP A 507 -49.43 8.08 8.19
CA ASP A 507 -50.82 8.36 7.82
C ASP A 507 -51.49 7.12 7.19
N THR A 508 -50.79 6.46 6.24
CA THR A 508 -51.32 5.22 5.63
C THR A 508 -51.46 4.08 6.65
N LEU A 509 -50.50 3.91 7.57
CA LEU A 509 -50.62 2.89 8.62
C LEU A 509 -51.78 3.18 9.58
N LYS A 510 -52.04 4.44 9.93
CA LYS A 510 -53.17 4.85 10.77
C LYS A 510 -54.48 4.62 10.07
N GLU A 511 -54.57 4.93 8.78
CA GLU A 511 -55.76 4.68 7.96
C GLU A 511 -56.10 3.18 7.88
N VAL A 512 -55.10 2.32 7.69
CA VAL A 512 -55.31 0.86 7.49
C VAL A 512 -55.48 0.12 8.82
N TYR A 513 -54.70 0.46 9.83
CA TYR A 513 -54.61 -0.29 11.10
C TYR A 513 -55.28 0.44 12.28
N GLY A 514 -55.75 1.67 12.08
CA GLY A 514 -56.36 2.51 13.11
C GLY A 514 -55.36 3.44 13.81
N GLU A 515 -55.86 4.56 14.33
CA GLU A 515 -55.06 5.64 14.94
C GLU A 515 -54.48 5.28 16.31
N GLU A 516 -54.97 4.21 16.95
CA GLU A 516 -54.46 3.76 18.24
C GLU A 516 -53.08 3.11 18.12
N VAL A 517 -52.23 3.28 19.14
CA VAL A 517 -50.88 2.64 19.21
C VAL A 517 -50.95 1.13 19.04
N SER A 518 -52.03 0.49 19.53
CA SER A 518 -52.27 -0.95 19.32
C SER A 518 -52.45 -1.33 17.85
N GLY A 519 -52.95 -0.42 17.01
CA GLY A 519 -53.13 -0.61 15.57
C GLY A 519 -51.87 -0.25 14.76
N TYR A 520 -51.74 1.03 14.37
CA TYR A 520 -50.69 1.45 13.44
C TYR A 520 -49.26 1.13 13.91
N TRP A 521 -49.03 1.17 15.25
CA TRP A 521 -47.70 0.92 15.80
C TRP A 521 -47.42 -0.58 16.00
N HIS A 522 -48.29 -1.30 16.69
CA HIS A 522 -48.08 -2.71 16.99
C HIS A 522 -48.34 -3.63 15.79
N GLU A 523 -49.33 -3.39 14.98
CA GLU A 523 -49.65 -4.21 13.79
C GLU A 523 -49.05 -3.64 12.51
N GLY A 524 -49.04 -2.32 12.35
CA GLY A 524 -48.50 -1.64 11.16
C GLY A 524 -46.98 -1.67 11.10
N VAL A 525 -46.27 -1.13 12.10
CA VAL A 525 -44.80 -1.16 12.17
C VAL A 525 -44.30 -2.57 12.43
N LYS A 526 -44.80 -3.23 13.49
CA LYS A 526 -44.58 -4.64 13.84
C LYS A 526 -43.11 -5.11 13.84
N ASP A 527 -42.15 -4.21 14.02
CA ASP A 527 -40.72 -4.48 14.14
C ASP A 527 -40.27 -4.08 15.54
N LYS A 528 -39.90 -5.13 16.34
CA LYS A 528 -39.51 -4.95 17.76
C LYS A 528 -38.30 -4.04 17.92
N THR A 529 -37.37 -4.04 16.98
CA THR A 529 -36.15 -3.25 17.05
C THR A 529 -36.47 -1.76 16.84
N ILE A 530 -37.27 -1.43 15.82
CA ILE A 530 -37.72 -0.06 15.54
C ILE A 530 -38.56 0.45 16.71
N MET A 531 -39.51 -0.36 17.17
CA MET A 531 -40.40 0.03 18.26
C MET A 531 -39.63 0.30 19.56
N SER A 532 -38.68 -0.55 19.92
CA SER A 532 -37.85 -0.39 21.11
C SER A 532 -36.92 0.82 21.01
N SER A 533 -36.28 1.03 19.83
CA SER A 533 -35.44 2.20 19.58
C SER A 533 -36.19 3.52 19.67
N ALA A 534 -37.35 3.61 19.04
CA ALA A 534 -38.20 4.82 19.08
C ALA A 534 -38.69 5.11 20.50
N TYR A 535 -39.13 4.07 21.24
CA TYR A 535 -39.55 4.20 22.62
C TYR A 535 -38.42 4.70 23.53
N GLN A 536 -37.21 4.12 23.40
CA GLN A 536 -36.06 4.56 24.17
C GLN A 536 -35.69 6.01 23.90
N LYS A 537 -35.66 6.43 22.63
CA LYS A 537 -35.43 7.84 22.25
C LYS A 537 -36.50 8.79 22.80
N SER A 538 -37.75 8.36 22.86
CA SER A 538 -38.82 9.17 23.45
C SER A 538 -38.66 9.38 24.97
N LEU A 539 -38.06 8.40 25.66
CA LEU A 539 -37.73 8.53 27.08
C LEU A 539 -36.52 9.45 27.32
N ASP A 540 -35.57 9.47 26.40
CA ASP A 540 -34.38 10.34 26.48
C ASP A 540 -34.74 11.81 26.24
N GLU A 541 -35.89 12.10 25.59
CA GLU A 541 -36.40 13.47 25.31
C GLU A 541 -37.83 13.70 25.88
N PRO A 542 -38.09 13.52 27.17
CA PRO A 542 -39.45 13.52 27.74
C PRO A 542 -40.16 14.86 27.62
N ASN A 543 -39.44 15.97 27.47
CA ASN A 543 -40.01 17.32 27.43
C ASN A 543 -40.52 17.73 26.04
N ARG A 544 -40.28 16.92 24.98
CA ARG A 544 -40.77 17.26 23.62
C ARG A 544 -42.20 16.82 23.34
N GLY A 545 -42.70 15.80 24.05
CA GLY A 545 -44.10 15.33 23.91
C GLY A 545 -44.49 14.87 22.50
N LEU A 546 -43.49 14.42 21.69
CA LEU A 546 -43.72 13.99 20.34
C LEU A 546 -44.25 12.56 20.29
N ALA A 547 -45.08 12.25 19.29
CA ALA A 547 -45.53 10.88 19.03
C ALA A 547 -44.38 9.96 18.64
N LEU A 548 -44.50 8.65 18.90
CA LEU A 548 -43.45 7.64 18.68
C LEU A 548 -42.93 7.64 17.22
N GLU A 549 -43.76 7.92 16.26
CA GLU A 549 -43.42 8.02 14.84
C GLU A 549 -42.34 9.04 14.53
N ASN A 550 -42.18 10.08 15.35
CA ASN A 550 -41.16 11.12 15.15
C ASN A 550 -39.74 10.67 15.56
N TYR A 551 -39.64 9.54 16.24
CA TYR A 551 -38.35 8.96 16.67
C TYR A 551 -37.89 7.84 15.77
N VAL A 552 -38.62 7.54 14.66
CA VAL A 552 -38.20 6.53 13.67
C VAL A 552 -37.17 7.13 12.72
N GLU A 553 -36.05 6.45 12.56
CA GLU A 553 -35.00 6.88 11.65
C GLU A 553 -35.41 6.73 10.18
N PHE A 554 -34.90 7.62 9.30
CA PHE A 554 -35.25 7.61 7.88
C PHE A 554 -35.08 6.22 7.22
N ILE A 555 -34.00 5.52 7.50
CA ILE A 555 -33.74 4.18 6.93
C ILE A 555 -34.65 3.10 7.51
N GLU A 556 -35.22 3.30 8.69
CA GLU A 556 -36.16 2.37 9.32
C GLU A 556 -37.51 2.36 8.60
N HIS A 557 -37.90 3.48 8.00
CA HIS A 557 -39.10 3.52 7.15
C HIS A 557 -39.02 2.52 5.99
N LYS A 558 -37.82 2.33 5.39
CA LYS A 558 -37.61 1.32 4.35
C LYS A 558 -38.01 -0.07 4.83
N LYS A 559 -37.61 -0.46 6.06
CA LYS A 559 -37.93 -1.76 6.63
C LYS A 559 -39.44 -1.93 6.85
N ILE A 560 -40.11 -0.87 7.30
CA ILE A 560 -41.60 -0.85 7.48
C ILE A 560 -42.27 -1.04 6.13
N ILE A 561 -41.86 -0.29 5.11
CA ILE A 561 -42.40 -0.33 3.75
C ILE A 561 -42.18 -1.68 3.07
N GLU A 562 -40.99 -2.28 3.23
CA GLU A 562 -40.61 -3.54 2.58
C GLU A 562 -41.31 -4.78 3.14
N ARG A 563 -42.04 -4.67 4.25
CA ARG A 563 -42.81 -5.81 4.78
C ARG A 563 -43.81 -6.31 3.74
N LYS A 564 -44.02 -7.62 3.72
CA LYS A 564 -44.89 -8.28 2.75
C LYS A 564 -46.31 -7.71 2.80
N GLU A 565 -46.79 -7.46 4.01
CA GLU A 565 -48.13 -6.93 4.29
C GLU A 565 -48.25 -5.45 3.92
N ASN A 566 -47.21 -4.66 4.11
CA ASN A 566 -47.20 -3.22 3.93
C ASN A 566 -46.89 -2.80 2.48
N TRP A 567 -46.04 -3.57 1.76
CA TRP A 567 -45.64 -3.18 0.41
C TRP A 567 -46.79 -2.85 -0.56
N PRO A 568 -47.90 -3.59 -0.60
CA PRO A 568 -49.03 -3.20 -1.45
C PRO A 568 -49.58 -1.82 -1.16
N LEU A 569 -49.54 -1.36 0.12
CA LEU A 569 -50.03 -0.07 0.56
C LEU A 569 -49.13 1.08 0.09
N PHE A 570 -47.83 0.83 0.05
CA PHE A 570 -46.80 1.86 -0.20
C PHE A 570 -46.23 1.87 -1.61
N LYS A 571 -46.49 0.82 -2.42
CA LYS A 571 -45.93 0.67 -3.76
C LYS A 571 -46.20 1.89 -4.65
N GLU A 572 -47.36 2.45 -4.60
CA GLU A 572 -47.77 3.59 -5.44
C GLU A 572 -46.93 4.83 -5.14
N TYR A 573 -46.61 5.08 -3.88
CA TYR A 573 -45.81 6.23 -3.43
C TYR A 573 -44.33 6.06 -3.62
N PHE A 574 -43.78 4.90 -3.27
CA PHE A 574 -42.32 4.71 -3.08
C PHE A 574 -41.66 3.82 -4.13
N ASP A 575 -42.43 3.31 -5.09
CA ASP A 575 -41.85 2.53 -6.20
C ASP A 575 -41.15 3.47 -7.20
N ILE A 576 -39.86 3.76 -6.93
CA ILE A 576 -39.01 4.59 -7.77
C ILE A 576 -37.88 3.68 -8.28
N PRO A 577 -38.07 2.91 -9.37
CA PRO A 577 -37.04 2.02 -9.88
C PRO A 577 -35.91 2.83 -10.52
N GLU A 578 -34.67 2.46 -10.21
CA GLU A 578 -33.52 2.89 -10.98
C GLU A 578 -33.57 2.25 -12.38
N LEU A 579 -33.03 2.93 -13.39
CA LEU A 579 -33.08 2.48 -14.80
C LEU A 579 -32.50 1.05 -14.93
N GLY A 580 -33.33 0.11 -15.38
CA GLY A 580 -32.96 -1.28 -15.67
C GLY A 580 -33.09 -2.27 -14.50
N GLU A 581 -33.46 -1.84 -13.32
CA GLU A 581 -33.65 -2.72 -12.16
C GLU A 581 -35.13 -3.06 -11.91
N LYS A 582 -35.41 -4.31 -11.54
CA LYS A 582 -36.75 -4.78 -11.17
C LYS A 582 -36.74 -5.51 -9.83
N GLY A 583 -37.78 -5.30 -9.04
CA GLY A 583 -37.97 -5.97 -7.74
C GLY A 583 -38.07 -5.02 -6.57
N LYS A 584 -38.91 -5.36 -5.57
CA LYS A 584 -39.25 -4.54 -4.41
C LYS A 584 -38.04 -3.90 -3.71
N THR A 585 -37.06 -4.68 -3.34
CA THR A 585 -35.86 -4.19 -2.66
C THR A 585 -35.05 -3.22 -3.52
N LYS A 586 -35.00 -3.46 -4.83
CA LYS A 586 -34.29 -2.59 -5.77
C LYS A 586 -35.01 -1.26 -5.98
N ASN A 587 -36.34 -1.28 -6.02
CA ASN A 587 -37.16 -0.11 -6.22
C ASN A 587 -37.12 0.85 -5.00
N LEU A 588 -36.70 0.38 -3.83
CA LEU A 588 -36.50 1.17 -2.60
C LEU A 588 -35.02 1.51 -2.33
N LYS A 589 -34.10 1.19 -3.22
CA LYS A 589 -32.66 1.45 -3.06
C LYS A 589 -32.34 2.94 -2.95
N TRP A 590 -33.15 3.80 -3.52
CA TRP A 590 -33.03 5.23 -3.39
C TRP A 590 -33.08 5.71 -1.92
N MET A 591 -33.84 5.03 -1.04
CA MET A 591 -33.88 5.38 0.38
C MET A 591 -32.52 5.17 1.06
N GLU A 592 -31.75 4.16 0.67
CA GLU A 592 -30.38 3.94 1.17
C GLU A 592 -29.46 5.09 0.75
N LYS A 593 -29.51 5.46 -0.54
CA LYS A 593 -28.70 6.56 -1.07
C LYS A 593 -29.07 7.91 -0.45
N ILE A 594 -30.35 8.23 -0.32
CA ILE A 594 -30.79 9.45 0.39
C ILE A 594 -30.37 9.43 1.86
N ASN A 595 -30.42 8.26 2.54
CA ASN A 595 -29.96 8.15 3.92
C ASN A 595 -28.43 8.38 4.06
N GLU A 596 -27.64 8.01 3.07
CA GLU A 596 -26.21 8.35 3.04
C GLU A 596 -26.00 9.86 2.85
N LEU A 597 -26.72 10.47 1.91
CA LEU A 597 -26.62 11.90 1.60
C LEU A 597 -27.10 12.77 2.77
N ARG A 598 -28.12 12.32 3.53
CA ARG A 598 -28.64 13.00 4.73
C ARG A 598 -27.59 13.20 5.82
N ARG A 599 -26.56 12.37 5.85
CA ARG A 599 -25.46 12.49 6.82
C ARG A 599 -24.55 13.68 6.55
N ILE A 600 -24.53 14.20 5.33
CA ILE A 600 -23.67 15.34 4.95
C ILE A 600 -24.00 16.59 5.77
N PRO A 601 -25.24 17.09 5.83
CA PRO A 601 -25.59 18.23 6.67
C PRO A 601 -25.60 17.91 8.17
N ALA A 602 -25.83 16.65 8.57
CA ALA A 602 -25.86 16.25 9.97
C ALA A 602 -24.48 16.24 10.66
N HIS A 603 -23.40 16.17 9.87
CA HIS A 603 -22.02 16.14 10.36
C HIS A 603 -21.17 17.23 9.70
N PRO A 604 -21.38 18.52 9.99
CA PRO A 604 -20.71 19.64 9.32
C PRO A 604 -19.19 19.70 9.61
N THR A 605 -18.69 18.95 10.59
CA THR A 605 -17.25 18.81 10.88
C THR A 605 -16.55 17.80 9.99
N GLU A 606 -17.29 16.92 9.33
CA GLU A 606 -16.78 16.03 8.30
C GLU A 606 -16.77 16.80 6.98
N SER A 607 -15.60 16.96 6.34
CA SER A 607 -15.42 17.66 5.06
C SER A 607 -15.98 16.86 3.87
N ARG A 608 -17.21 16.37 4.00
CA ARG A 608 -17.92 15.64 2.96
C ARG A 608 -18.86 16.58 2.25
N ASN A 609 -18.65 16.80 0.95
CA ASN A 609 -19.46 17.68 0.14
C ASN A 609 -20.31 16.85 -0.85
N TYR A 610 -21.45 17.40 -1.25
CA TYR A 610 -22.25 16.85 -2.35
C TYR A 610 -21.43 16.87 -3.64
N ARG A 611 -21.64 15.86 -4.49
CA ARG A 611 -21.16 15.82 -5.87
C ARG A 611 -22.24 16.35 -6.81
N LYS A 612 -21.89 16.69 -8.04
CA LYS A 612 -22.85 17.10 -9.06
C LYS A 612 -23.99 16.10 -9.19
N ASP A 613 -23.66 14.82 -9.33
CA ASP A 613 -24.64 13.73 -9.47
C ASP A 613 -25.55 13.59 -8.23
N ASP A 614 -25.08 14.00 -7.04
CA ASP A 614 -25.88 13.95 -5.81
C ASP A 614 -26.98 15.00 -5.83
N PHE A 615 -26.72 16.22 -6.33
CA PHE A 615 -27.74 17.26 -6.49
C PHE A 615 -28.84 16.83 -7.46
N GLU A 616 -28.43 16.31 -8.64
CA GLU A 616 -29.36 15.81 -9.65
C GLU A 616 -30.20 14.64 -9.12
N TYR A 617 -29.59 13.77 -8.33
CA TYR A 617 -30.28 12.64 -7.72
C TYR A 617 -31.27 13.05 -6.64
N ILE A 618 -30.90 13.97 -5.75
CA ILE A 618 -31.76 14.50 -4.70
C ILE A 618 -32.99 15.17 -5.36
N GLU A 619 -32.74 16.03 -6.33
CA GLU A 619 -33.80 16.70 -7.10
C GLU A 619 -34.74 15.70 -7.78
N TYR A 620 -34.18 14.68 -8.46
CA TYR A 620 -34.97 13.62 -9.11
C TYR A 620 -35.89 12.89 -8.12
N VAL A 621 -35.35 12.43 -6.98
CA VAL A 621 -36.15 11.73 -5.96
C VAL A 621 -37.20 12.64 -5.38
N TYR A 622 -36.87 13.90 -5.09
CA TYR A 622 -37.78 14.91 -4.56
C TYR A 622 -38.94 15.15 -5.49
N GLN A 623 -38.70 15.41 -6.77
CA GLN A 623 -39.73 15.63 -7.77
C GLN A 623 -40.64 14.40 -7.99
N LYS A 624 -40.08 13.21 -7.97
CA LYS A 624 -40.85 11.96 -8.06
C LYS A 624 -41.81 11.79 -6.88
N LEU A 625 -41.33 12.07 -5.66
CA LEU A 625 -42.18 11.99 -4.47
C LEU A 625 -43.31 13.04 -4.50
N ILE A 626 -43.01 14.29 -4.83
CA ILE A 626 -44.02 15.33 -4.95
C ILE A 626 -45.05 14.98 -6.00
N THR A 627 -44.64 14.53 -7.19
CA THR A 627 -45.55 14.15 -8.27
C THR A 627 -46.51 13.04 -7.83
N LYS A 628 -46.00 12.02 -7.16
CA LYS A 628 -46.80 10.88 -6.68
C LYS A 628 -47.73 11.27 -5.54
N THR A 629 -47.33 12.19 -4.66
CA THR A 629 -48.18 12.68 -3.56
C THR A 629 -49.23 13.71 -4.00
N SER A 630 -48.97 14.46 -5.07
CA SER A 630 -49.91 15.45 -5.61
C SER A 630 -51.11 14.82 -6.33
N ILE A 631 -51.03 13.56 -6.73
CA ILE A 631 -52.11 12.82 -7.38
C ILE A 631 -53.21 12.50 -6.37
N ASP A 632 -52.88 12.18 -5.12
CA ASP A 632 -53.91 11.87 -4.07
C ASP A 632 -54.71 13.08 -3.62
N PHE A 633 -54.16 14.29 -3.63
CA PHE A 633 -54.90 15.50 -3.27
C PHE A 633 -55.97 15.90 -4.28
N ARG A 634 -55.99 15.34 -5.50
CA ARG A 634 -57.05 15.60 -6.49
C ARG A 634 -58.14 14.51 -6.52
N GLY A 635 -57.89 13.37 -5.87
CA GLY A 635 -58.85 12.25 -5.81
C GLY A 635 -59.82 12.27 -4.62
N SER A 636 -59.60 13.12 -3.60
CA SER A 636 -60.44 13.18 -2.40
C SER A 636 -61.43 14.34 -2.39
N THR A 637 -61.63 15.01 -3.56
CA THR A 637 -62.69 16.03 -3.76
C THR A 637 -63.56 15.65 -4.94
N ALA A 638 -64.14 14.45 -4.93
CA ALA A 638 -65.24 14.05 -5.80
C ALA A 638 -66.26 13.24 -5.00
#